data_f65568340b88710e4f674ab2100c070e
#
_entry.id   f65568340b88710e4f674ab2100c070e
#
_cell.length_a   1.000
_cell.length_b   1.000
_cell.length_c   1.000
_cell.angle_alpha   90.00
_cell.angle_beta   90.00
_cell.angle_gamma   90.00
#
_symmetry.space_group_name_H-M   'P 1'
#
loop_
_entity.id
_entity.type
_entity.pdbx_description
1 polymer ?
#
loop_
_entity_poly.entity_id
_entity_poly.type
_entity_poly.pdbx_seq_one_letter_code
_entity_poly.pdbx_strand_id
1 'polypeptide(L)'
;MASTILVTTADGRYHESVMDLVRSVRATGFECDIGIIDSGLPDEFAAFAANQNCLIHQTSLDGALQAAARDVPQGWKAALLKPHIRDLFTGYETYIFLDADTWVQQRFALDYLQTYSRDGSLAIVSQRSRFHEWDSARGNGVEFNMFGQPLRANWYTMFSRKSKLPAADKKLLASEPILNAGVFALRGDAPLWDLWQQTVLEAVQALPKGRQYAADQIGLGLAVYRNGAPLSLLPETCNWMSVWRYDQTAGLFTETQPPFGAVGILHLAGVDPAHPLREVALASGGAAELDLRYQGRR
;
A
#
# COMPACT_ATOMS: atom_id res chain seq x y z
N MET A 1 7.07 -22.33 -12.55
CA MET A 1 6.86 -21.21 -11.60
C MET A 1 6.13 -20.12 -12.38
N ALA A 2 5.19 -19.42 -11.75
CA ALA A 2 4.56 -18.27 -12.36
C ALA A 2 5.62 -17.18 -12.62
N SER A 3 5.45 -16.37 -13.66
CA SER A 3 6.34 -15.22 -13.92
C SER A 3 6.11 -14.08 -12.94
N THR A 4 4.98 -14.11 -12.21
CA THR A 4 4.53 -13.07 -11.27
C THR A 4 4.34 -13.63 -9.88
N ILE A 5 4.81 -12.90 -8.89
CA ILE A 5 4.49 -13.13 -7.47
C ILE A 5 3.77 -11.94 -6.89
N LEU A 6 2.71 -12.19 -6.12
CA LEU A 6 2.07 -11.21 -5.27
C LEU A 6 2.59 -11.40 -3.84
N VAL A 7 3.13 -10.34 -3.25
CA VAL A 7 3.73 -10.38 -1.91
C VAL A 7 2.95 -9.49 -0.95
N THR A 8 2.77 -9.98 0.26
CA THR A 8 2.26 -9.20 1.39
C THR A 8 3.11 -9.42 2.63
N THR A 9 2.96 -8.55 3.62
CA THR A 9 3.63 -8.71 4.92
C THR A 9 2.64 -8.46 6.05
N ALA A 10 2.64 -9.32 7.08
CA ALA A 10 1.70 -9.20 8.19
C ALA A 10 2.25 -9.71 9.51
N ASP A 11 1.70 -9.16 10.58
CA ASP A 11 1.78 -9.69 11.95
C ASP A 11 0.44 -10.34 12.36
N GLY A 12 0.38 -10.90 13.57
CA GLY A 12 -0.79 -11.60 14.08
C GLY A 12 -2.07 -10.76 14.15
N ARG A 13 -1.95 -9.43 14.17
CA ARG A 13 -3.09 -8.52 14.19
C ARG A 13 -3.83 -8.48 12.84
N TYR A 14 -3.12 -8.75 11.74
CA TYR A 14 -3.64 -8.72 10.38
C TYR A 14 -3.86 -10.11 9.77
N HIS A 15 -3.78 -11.19 10.55
CA HIS A 15 -3.86 -12.55 10.02
C HIS A 15 -5.17 -12.83 9.24
N GLU A 16 -6.33 -12.37 9.76
CA GLU A 16 -7.61 -12.51 9.05
C GLU A 16 -7.63 -11.67 7.76
N SER A 17 -7.09 -10.45 7.79
CA SER A 17 -7.01 -9.59 6.61
C SER A 17 -6.17 -10.22 5.51
N VAL A 18 -5.04 -10.85 5.85
CA VAL A 18 -4.23 -11.59 4.87
C VAL A 18 -5.00 -12.78 4.30
N MET A 19 -5.77 -13.50 5.12
CA MET A 19 -6.63 -14.57 4.61
C MET A 19 -7.65 -14.05 3.59
N ASP A 20 -8.23 -12.88 3.86
CA ASP A 20 -9.17 -12.21 2.96
C ASP A 20 -8.48 -11.73 1.67
N LEU A 21 -7.29 -11.15 1.78
CA LEU A 21 -6.46 -10.78 0.63
C LEU A 21 -6.20 -12.01 -0.26
N VAL A 22 -5.66 -13.09 0.30
CA VAL A 22 -5.34 -14.31 -0.44
C VAL A 22 -6.59 -14.89 -1.13
N ARG A 23 -7.70 -15.02 -0.41
CA ARG A 23 -8.96 -15.51 -0.96
C ARG A 23 -9.48 -14.65 -2.10
N SER A 24 -9.41 -13.32 -1.94
CA SER A 24 -9.87 -12.37 -2.94
C SER A 24 -9.03 -12.45 -4.21
N VAL A 25 -7.70 -12.53 -4.09
CA VAL A 25 -6.79 -12.71 -5.24
C VAL A 25 -7.12 -14.01 -5.98
N ARG A 26 -7.22 -15.14 -5.26
CA ARG A 26 -7.56 -16.44 -5.87
C ARG A 26 -8.92 -16.41 -6.58
N ALA A 27 -9.90 -15.73 -6.00
CA ALA A 27 -11.23 -15.59 -6.59
C ALA A 27 -11.26 -14.83 -7.92
N THR A 28 -10.27 -13.97 -8.18
CA THR A 28 -10.16 -13.26 -9.48
C THR A 28 -9.70 -14.14 -10.63
N GLY A 29 -9.15 -15.32 -10.35
CA GLY A 29 -8.49 -16.18 -11.35
C GLY A 29 -7.19 -15.58 -11.92
N PHE A 30 -6.58 -14.59 -11.23
CA PHE A 30 -5.28 -14.06 -11.61
C PHE A 30 -4.18 -15.08 -11.29
N GLU A 31 -3.38 -15.43 -12.27
CA GLU A 31 -2.33 -16.45 -12.14
C GLU A 31 -1.05 -15.84 -11.56
N CYS A 32 -0.79 -16.10 -10.29
CA CYS A 32 0.44 -15.71 -9.61
C CYS A 32 0.74 -16.65 -8.44
N ASP A 33 2.01 -16.74 -8.07
CA ASP A 33 2.38 -17.23 -6.74
C ASP A 33 2.05 -16.17 -5.68
N ILE A 34 1.81 -16.58 -4.45
CA ILE A 34 1.58 -15.67 -3.34
C ILE A 34 2.65 -15.89 -2.29
N GLY A 35 3.41 -14.83 -2.01
CA GLY A 35 4.42 -14.77 -0.97
C GLY A 35 3.93 -14.00 0.25
N ILE A 36 4.17 -14.52 1.44
CA ILE A 36 3.79 -13.87 2.70
C ILE A 36 5.04 -13.74 3.56
N ILE A 37 5.38 -12.50 3.90
CA ILE A 37 6.44 -12.21 4.87
C ILE A 37 5.79 -12.25 6.26
N ASP A 38 6.15 -13.28 7.01
CA ASP A 38 5.66 -13.50 8.37
C ASP A 38 6.45 -12.64 9.36
N SER A 39 5.76 -11.67 9.97
CA SER A 39 6.29 -10.79 11.02
C SER A 39 5.70 -11.11 12.40
N GLY A 40 5.17 -12.32 12.59
CA GLY A 40 4.55 -12.79 13.84
C GLY A 40 3.11 -13.24 13.64
N LEU A 41 2.84 -13.95 12.55
CA LEU A 41 1.55 -14.60 12.30
C LEU A 41 1.33 -15.75 13.29
N PRO A 42 0.09 -16.06 13.67
CA PRO A 42 -0.20 -17.15 14.57
C PRO A 42 0.04 -18.53 13.91
N ASP A 43 0.38 -19.54 14.68
CA ASP A 43 0.72 -20.88 14.17
C ASP A 43 -0.40 -21.51 13.32
N GLU A 44 -1.66 -21.26 13.66
CA GLU A 44 -2.83 -21.73 12.90
C GLU A 44 -2.88 -21.18 11.46
N PHE A 45 -2.22 -20.03 11.19
CA PHE A 45 -2.14 -19.47 9.86
C PHE A 45 -1.37 -20.37 8.87
N ALA A 46 -0.43 -21.19 9.36
CA ALA A 46 0.38 -22.08 8.52
C ALA A 46 -0.50 -23.08 7.74
N ALA A 47 -1.56 -23.61 8.35
CA ALA A 47 -2.47 -24.54 7.70
C ALA A 47 -3.25 -23.84 6.56
N PHE A 48 -3.71 -22.61 6.78
CA PHE A 48 -4.35 -21.81 5.73
C PHE A 48 -3.40 -21.55 4.55
N ALA A 49 -2.18 -21.10 4.84
CA ALA A 49 -1.19 -20.78 3.83
C ALA A 49 -0.82 -22.00 2.97
N ALA A 50 -0.65 -23.18 3.60
CA ALA A 50 -0.41 -24.44 2.90
C ALA A 50 -1.59 -24.81 1.97
N ASN A 51 -2.83 -24.70 2.44
CA ASN A 51 -4.03 -24.99 1.66
C ASN A 51 -4.22 -24.02 0.47
N GLN A 52 -3.68 -22.81 0.56
CA GLN A 52 -3.71 -21.80 -0.52
C GLN A 52 -2.46 -21.80 -1.38
N ASN A 53 -1.51 -22.72 -1.17
CA ASN A 53 -0.21 -22.80 -1.83
C ASN A 53 0.54 -21.46 -1.74
N CYS A 54 0.55 -20.84 -0.55
CA CYS A 54 1.32 -19.63 -0.29
C CYS A 54 2.75 -19.98 0.15
N LEU A 55 3.71 -19.18 -0.31
CA LEU A 55 5.10 -19.23 0.13
C LEU A 55 5.23 -18.37 1.38
N ILE A 56 5.66 -18.94 2.50
CA ILE A 56 5.90 -18.19 3.74
C ILE A 56 7.40 -17.97 3.89
N HIS A 57 7.78 -16.72 4.17
CA HIS A 57 9.13 -16.34 4.50
C HIS A 57 9.17 -15.66 5.86
N GLN A 58 9.75 -16.35 6.84
CA GLN A 58 10.02 -15.74 8.15
C GLN A 58 11.30 -14.94 8.06
N THR A 59 11.21 -13.64 8.29
CA THR A 59 12.37 -12.76 8.22
C THR A 59 12.30 -11.66 9.25
N SER A 60 13.46 -11.16 9.59
CA SER A 60 13.63 -9.95 10.39
C SER A 60 14.51 -8.97 9.63
N LEU A 61 14.43 -7.71 10.00
CA LEU A 61 15.41 -6.72 9.54
C LEU A 61 16.81 -7.16 9.96
N ASP A 62 17.80 -6.92 9.12
CA ASP A 62 19.20 -7.22 9.39
C ASP A 62 20.13 -6.02 9.20
N GLY A 63 21.39 -6.19 9.52
CA GLY A 63 22.45 -5.22 9.26
C GLY A 63 22.13 -3.79 9.70
N ALA A 64 22.40 -2.85 8.78
CA ALA A 64 22.25 -1.42 9.04
C ALA A 64 20.78 -1.01 9.25
N LEU A 65 19.85 -1.69 8.54
CA LEU A 65 18.42 -1.38 8.66
C LEU A 65 17.88 -1.83 10.02
N GLN A 66 18.30 -3.00 10.51
CA GLN A 66 17.96 -3.47 11.86
C GLN A 66 18.46 -2.49 12.93
N ALA A 67 19.71 -2.03 12.80
CA ALA A 67 20.29 -1.07 13.74
C ALA A 67 19.54 0.27 13.72
N ALA A 68 19.21 0.79 12.54
CA ALA A 68 18.48 2.04 12.37
C ALA A 68 17.03 1.95 12.88
N ALA A 69 16.39 0.78 12.70
CA ALA A 69 15.01 0.52 13.09
C ALA A 69 14.86 -0.02 14.51
N ARG A 70 15.89 0.05 15.37
CA ARG A 70 15.86 -0.52 16.73
C ARG A 70 14.63 -0.06 17.53
N ASP A 71 14.31 1.21 17.46
CA ASP A 71 13.21 1.84 18.21
C ASP A 71 11.87 1.86 17.43
N VAL A 72 11.83 1.27 16.24
CA VAL A 72 10.60 1.17 15.43
C VAL A 72 9.73 0.05 16.01
N PRO A 73 8.45 0.27 16.28
CA PRO A 73 7.53 -0.77 16.71
C PRO A 73 7.51 -1.96 15.75
N GLN A 74 7.36 -3.19 16.27
CA GLN A 74 7.46 -4.41 15.49
C GLN A 74 6.51 -4.43 14.28
N GLY A 75 5.25 -4.06 14.46
CA GLY A 75 4.26 -4.00 13.37
C GLY A 75 4.60 -3.00 12.25
N TRP A 76 5.49 -2.03 12.50
CA TRP A 76 5.94 -1.09 11.46
C TRP A 76 7.23 -1.54 10.76
N LYS A 77 7.99 -2.46 11.40
CA LYS A 77 9.20 -3.02 10.79
C LYS A 77 8.88 -3.80 9.51
N ALA A 78 7.71 -4.42 9.47
CA ALA A 78 7.25 -5.16 8.30
C ALA A 78 7.22 -4.28 7.02
N ALA A 79 6.80 -3.02 7.14
CA ALA A 79 6.79 -2.09 6.01
C ALA A 79 8.19 -1.79 5.46
N LEU A 80 9.23 -1.85 6.30
CA LEU A 80 10.61 -1.61 5.90
C LEU A 80 11.20 -2.76 5.06
N LEU A 81 10.53 -3.91 5.01
CA LEU A 81 10.91 -5.05 4.19
C LEU A 81 10.44 -4.95 2.73
N LYS A 82 9.53 -4.01 2.41
CA LYS A 82 8.99 -3.83 1.05
C LYS A 82 10.07 -3.71 -0.04
N PRO A 83 11.15 -2.93 0.12
CA PRO A 83 12.20 -2.85 -0.89
C PRO A 83 13.06 -4.12 -1.02
N HIS A 84 12.91 -5.09 -0.11
CA HIS A 84 13.68 -6.34 -0.09
C HIS A 84 12.90 -7.56 -0.62
N ILE A 85 11.64 -7.39 -1.04
CA ILE A 85 10.79 -8.54 -1.43
C ILE A 85 11.37 -9.35 -2.59
N ARG A 86 12.10 -8.73 -3.53
CA ARG A 86 12.75 -9.46 -4.61
C ARG A 86 13.90 -10.35 -4.13
N ASP A 87 14.54 -9.97 -3.03
CA ASP A 87 15.65 -10.72 -2.45
C ASP A 87 15.14 -11.90 -1.61
N LEU A 88 13.95 -11.72 -1.01
CA LEU A 88 13.26 -12.74 -0.22
C LEU A 88 12.57 -13.80 -1.08
N PHE A 89 12.00 -13.40 -2.21
CA PHE A 89 11.31 -14.26 -3.16
C PHE A 89 11.98 -14.12 -4.54
N THR A 90 13.03 -14.91 -4.78
CA THR A 90 13.85 -14.76 -5.97
C THR A 90 13.25 -15.45 -7.21
N GLY A 91 13.61 -14.96 -8.40
CA GLY A 91 13.34 -15.66 -9.67
C GLY A 91 12.03 -15.30 -10.38
N TYR A 92 11.34 -14.24 -9.93
CA TYR A 92 10.13 -13.74 -10.61
C TYR A 92 10.47 -12.56 -11.53
N GLU A 93 9.71 -12.42 -12.61
CA GLU A 93 9.82 -11.27 -13.52
C GLU A 93 9.11 -10.06 -12.94
N THR A 94 7.95 -10.25 -12.31
CA THR A 94 7.11 -9.19 -11.77
C THR A 94 6.77 -9.45 -10.32
N TYR A 95 6.96 -8.44 -9.50
CA TYR A 95 6.56 -8.40 -8.10
C TYR A 95 5.41 -7.44 -7.94
N ILE A 96 4.27 -7.92 -7.45
CA ILE A 96 3.12 -7.11 -7.02
C ILE A 96 3.12 -7.12 -5.51
N PHE A 97 3.07 -5.96 -4.88
CA PHE A 97 2.94 -5.84 -3.44
C PHE A 97 1.57 -5.28 -3.08
N LEU A 98 0.91 -5.91 -2.12
CA LEU A 98 -0.33 -5.45 -1.53
C LEU A 98 -0.21 -5.46 0.00
N ASP A 99 -0.53 -4.35 0.66
CA ASP A 99 -0.59 -4.32 2.13
C ASP A 99 -1.62 -5.33 2.66
N ALA A 100 -1.39 -5.85 3.84
CA ALA A 100 -2.21 -6.89 4.47
C ALA A 100 -3.68 -6.51 4.66
N ASP A 101 -3.98 -5.23 4.78
CA ASP A 101 -5.32 -4.66 4.92
C ASP A 101 -5.97 -4.28 3.59
N THR A 102 -5.57 -4.97 2.51
CA THR A 102 -6.18 -4.83 1.19
C THR A 102 -6.95 -6.09 0.80
N TRP A 103 -7.88 -5.97 -0.15
CA TRP A 103 -8.44 -7.10 -0.87
C TRP A 103 -8.85 -6.72 -2.28
N VAL A 104 -8.85 -7.69 -3.18
CA VAL A 104 -9.08 -7.46 -4.63
C VAL A 104 -10.54 -7.75 -4.95
N GLN A 105 -11.25 -6.72 -5.40
CA GLN A 105 -12.63 -6.85 -5.86
C GLN A 105 -12.72 -7.17 -7.35
N GLN A 106 -11.83 -6.59 -8.17
CA GLN A 106 -11.87 -6.73 -9.61
C GLN A 106 -10.47 -7.02 -10.17
N ARG A 107 -10.38 -8.03 -11.00
CA ARG A 107 -9.13 -8.51 -11.60
C ARG A 107 -8.35 -7.44 -12.37
N PHE A 108 -9.04 -6.48 -13.01
CA PHE A 108 -8.39 -5.46 -13.83
C PHE A 108 -7.27 -4.71 -13.09
N ALA A 109 -7.40 -4.54 -11.77
CA ALA A 109 -6.38 -3.84 -11.00
C ALA A 109 -5.05 -4.61 -10.95
N LEU A 110 -5.10 -5.94 -10.82
CA LEU A 110 -3.92 -6.81 -10.90
C LEU A 110 -3.34 -6.83 -12.32
N ASP A 111 -4.21 -6.91 -13.35
CA ASP A 111 -3.80 -6.85 -14.76
C ASP A 111 -3.10 -5.50 -15.07
N TYR A 112 -3.58 -4.38 -14.51
CA TYR A 112 -2.94 -3.07 -14.66
C TYR A 112 -1.58 -3.02 -13.94
N LEU A 113 -1.51 -3.46 -12.68
CA LEU A 113 -0.24 -3.54 -11.95
C LEU A 113 0.81 -4.32 -12.74
N GLN A 114 0.46 -5.51 -13.22
CA GLN A 114 1.36 -6.34 -14.03
C GLN A 114 1.73 -5.67 -15.37
N THR A 115 0.76 -5.10 -16.08
CA THR A 115 0.99 -4.55 -17.41
C THR A 115 1.87 -3.31 -17.39
N TYR A 116 1.58 -2.40 -16.46
CA TYR A 116 2.26 -1.10 -16.37
C TYR A 116 3.59 -1.14 -15.62
N SER A 117 4.01 -2.32 -15.14
CA SER A 117 5.36 -2.55 -14.61
C SER A 117 6.31 -3.27 -15.59
N ARG A 118 5.81 -3.74 -16.75
CA ARG A 118 6.58 -4.58 -17.70
C ARG A 118 7.82 -3.92 -18.28
N ASP A 119 7.83 -2.63 -18.47
CA ASP A 119 8.96 -1.84 -19.00
C ASP A 119 9.96 -1.42 -17.91
N GLY A 120 9.80 -1.91 -16.68
CA GLY A 120 10.61 -1.52 -15.52
C GLY A 120 10.12 -0.28 -14.79
N SER A 121 8.98 0.30 -15.21
CA SER A 121 8.33 1.38 -14.48
C SER A 121 7.75 0.88 -13.16
N LEU A 122 7.76 1.73 -12.14
CA LEU A 122 6.99 1.51 -10.92
C LEU A 122 5.51 1.77 -11.22
N ALA A 123 4.71 0.70 -11.28
CA ALA A 123 3.25 0.83 -11.37
C ALA A 123 2.66 1.04 -9.96
N ILE A 124 2.06 2.20 -9.71
CA ILE A 124 1.62 2.59 -8.38
C ILE A 124 0.48 3.63 -8.46
N VAL A 125 -0.31 3.74 -7.40
CA VAL A 125 -1.33 4.78 -7.28
C VAL A 125 -0.78 5.98 -6.51
N SER A 126 -1.06 7.18 -7.00
CA SER A 126 -0.82 8.40 -6.23
C SER A 126 -1.88 8.54 -5.13
N GLN A 127 -1.43 8.85 -3.91
CA GLN A 127 -2.33 9.13 -2.79
C GLN A 127 -3.07 10.48 -2.94
N ARG A 128 -2.68 11.30 -3.91
CA ARG A 128 -3.29 12.59 -4.20
C ARG A 128 -4.37 12.42 -5.26
N SER A 129 -5.55 12.03 -4.82
CA SER A 129 -6.70 11.89 -5.68
C SER A 129 -7.70 13.01 -5.47
N ARG A 130 -8.60 13.21 -6.45
CA ARG A 130 -9.77 14.07 -6.31
C ARG A 130 -10.66 13.68 -5.12
N PHE A 131 -10.55 12.44 -4.64
CA PHE A 131 -11.30 11.91 -3.51
C PHE A 131 -10.60 12.15 -2.18
N HIS A 132 -9.27 12.07 -2.12
CA HIS A 132 -8.47 12.34 -0.92
C HIS A 132 -8.48 13.83 -0.52
N GLU A 133 -8.67 14.73 -1.46
CA GLU A 133 -8.84 16.16 -1.17
C GLU A 133 -10.08 16.42 -0.33
N TRP A 134 -11.13 15.64 -0.51
CA TRP A 134 -12.36 15.69 0.28
C TRP A 134 -12.22 15.11 1.68
N ASP A 135 -11.47 14.04 1.85
CA ASP A 135 -11.30 13.37 3.14
C ASP A 135 -10.39 14.16 4.08
N SER A 136 -9.42 14.90 3.53
CA SER A 136 -8.61 15.83 4.32
C SER A 136 -9.43 17.03 4.86
N ALA A 137 -10.64 17.25 4.37
CA ALA A 137 -11.59 18.18 4.98
C ALA A 137 -12.08 17.70 6.37
N ARG A 138 -11.93 16.42 6.66
CA ARG A 138 -12.36 15.79 7.92
C ARG A 138 -11.27 15.71 8.99
N GLY A 139 -10.11 16.41 8.85
CA GLY A 139 -9.17 16.60 9.95
C GLY A 139 -7.81 15.88 9.84
N ASN A 140 -7.53 15.16 8.76
CA ASN A 140 -6.26 14.44 8.59
C ASN A 140 -5.15 15.24 7.86
N GLY A 141 -5.34 16.53 7.61
CA GLY A 141 -4.37 17.42 6.98
C GLY A 141 -3.90 18.54 7.89
N VAL A 142 -2.64 18.96 7.73
CA VAL A 142 -2.14 20.20 8.34
C VAL A 142 -2.58 21.38 7.49
N GLU A 143 -3.46 22.22 8.00
CA GLU A 143 -3.83 23.46 7.35
C GLU A 143 -2.75 24.53 7.56
N PHE A 144 -2.35 25.16 6.48
CA PHE A 144 -1.58 26.39 6.53
C PHE A 144 -2.47 27.54 6.04
N ASN A 145 -2.54 28.62 6.83
CA ASN A 145 -3.12 29.86 6.33
C ASN A 145 -2.05 30.64 5.59
N MET A 146 -2.18 30.79 4.29
CA MET A 146 -1.42 31.71 3.50
C MET A 146 -2.39 32.62 2.73
N PHE A 147 -2.32 33.93 3.02
CA PHE A 147 -3.22 34.94 2.45
C PHE A 147 -4.72 34.66 2.70
N GLY A 148 -5.06 34.11 3.88
CA GLY A 148 -6.46 33.81 4.22
C GLY A 148 -7.06 32.57 3.54
N GLN A 149 -6.27 31.81 2.80
CA GLN A 149 -6.67 30.54 2.17
C GLN A 149 -6.03 29.36 2.90
N PRO A 150 -6.79 28.32 3.24
CA PRO A 150 -6.22 27.10 3.79
C PRO A 150 -5.39 26.39 2.71
N LEU A 151 -4.06 26.40 2.89
CA LEU A 151 -3.15 25.56 2.11
C LEU A 151 -2.92 24.26 2.87
N ARG A 152 -3.28 23.14 2.28
CA ARG A 152 -3.04 21.82 2.86
C ARG A 152 -1.64 21.35 2.50
N ALA A 153 -0.85 21.05 3.55
CA ALA A 153 0.41 20.35 3.34
C ALA A 153 0.12 18.95 2.78
N ASN A 154 0.85 18.55 1.73
CA ASN A 154 0.81 17.18 1.32
C ASN A 154 1.41 16.27 2.42
N TRP A 155 1.05 15.00 2.41
CA TRP A 155 1.50 14.01 3.39
C TRP A 155 3.03 13.96 3.51
N TYR A 156 3.76 14.02 2.39
CA TYR A 156 5.23 14.08 2.39
C TYR A 156 5.75 15.30 3.16
N THR A 157 5.14 16.47 2.99
CA THR A 157 5.51 17.68 3.74
C THR A 157 5.27 17.51 5.24
N MET A 158 4.16 16.91 5.62
CA MET A 158 3.82 16.68 7.03
C MET A 158 4.88 15.81 7.73
N PHE A 159 5.35 14.75 7.07
CA PHE A 159 6.34 13.84 7.65
C PHE A 159 7.77 14.35 7.51
N SER A 160 8.14 14.93 6.37
CA SER A 160 9.50 15.37 6.10
C SER A 160 9.88 16.69 6.80
N ARG A 161 8.91 17.56 7.12
CA ARG A 161 9.17 18.89 7.70
C ARG A 161 10.05 18.86 8.94
N LYS A 162 9.79 17.95 9.89
CA LYS A 162 10.55 17.78 11.13
C LYS A 162 11.67 16.74 11.02
N SER A 163 11.90 16.20 9.84
CA SER A 163 12.95 15.22 9.60
C SER A 163 14.32 15.88 9.48
N LYS A 164 15.37 15.06 9.54
CA LYS A 164 16.75 15.47 9.26
C LYS A 164 17.10 15.37 7.76
N LEU A 165 16.12 15.12 6.88
CA LEU A 165 16.35 15.11 5.44
C LEU A 165 16.89 16.46 4.96
N PRO A 166 17.76 16.47 3.92
CA PRO A 166 18.24 17.69 3.27
C PRO A 166 17.07 18.58 2.79
N ALA A 167 17.29 19.89 2.78
CA ALA A 167 16.27 20.86 2.35
C ALA A 167 15.82 20.62 0.90
N ALA A 168 16.73 20.21 0.03
CA ALA A 168 16.42 19.88 -1.37
C ALA A 168 15.43 18.72 -1.47
N ASP A 169 15.61 17.66 -0.67
CA ASP A 169 14.72 16.50 -0.65
C ASP A 169 13.33 16.84 -0.10
N LYS A 170 13.29 17.66 0.94
CA LYS A 170 12.01 18.16 1.48
C LYS A 170 11.22 18.94 0.44
N LYS A 171 11.93 19.79 -0.32
CA LYS A 171 11.33 20.56 -1.41
C LYS A 171 10.86 19.64 -2.54
N LEU A 172 11.70 18.67 -2.94
CA LEU A 172 11.37 17.68 -3.96
C LEU A 172 10.10 16.91 -3.60
N LEU A 173 10.07 16.30 -2.42
CA LEU A 173 8.89 15.56 -1.94
C LEU A 173 7.63 16.44 -1.82
N ALA A 174 7.78 17.73 -1.50
CA ALA A 174 6.65 18.64 -1.39
C ALA A 174 6.03 19.01 -2.74
N SER A 175 6.81 18.95 -3.83
CA SER A 175 6.37 19.32 -5.20
C SER A 175 5.81 18.14 -5.99
N GLU A 176 6.09 16.90 -5.57
CA GLU A 176 5.79 15.70 -6.33
C GLU A 176 4.54 14.96 -5.80
N PRO A 177 3.87 14.14 -6.63
CA PRO A 177 2.78 13.28 -6.20
C PRO A 177 3.20 12.35 -5.07
N ILE A 178 2.31 12.15 -4.11
CA ILE A 178 2.53 11.18 -3.04
C ILE A 178 2.29 9.78 -3.60
N LEU A 179 3.30 8.93 -3.56
CA LEU A 179 3.19 7.54 -3.98
C LEU A 179 2.72 6.69 -2.80
N ASN A 180 1.66 5.90 -2.97
CA ASN A 180 1.18 5.03 -1.92
C ASN A 180 1.84 3.65 -1.99
N ALA A 181 2.78 3.38 -1.10
CA ALA A 181 3.55 2.13 -1.06
C ALA A 181 2.75 0.90 -0.59
N GLY A 182 1.45 1.02 -0.37
CA GLY A 182 0.59 -0.11 0.03
C GLY A 182 0.14 -0.99 -1.12
N VAL A 183 0.17 -0.46 -2.37
CA VAL A 183 -0.16 -1.21 -3.58
C VAL A 183 0.76 -0.74 -4.70
N PHE A 184 1.61 -1.63 -5.19
CA PHE A 184 2.49 -1.34 -6.31
C PHE A 184 2.91 -2.61 -7.06
N ALA A 185 3.48 -2.44 -8.25
CA ALA A 185 4.18 -3.49 -8.96
C ALA A 185 5.48 -2.97 -9.58
N LEU A 186 6.48 -3.85 -9.63
CA LEU A 186 7.79 -3.54 -10.21
C LEU A 186 8.44 -4.82 -10.76
N ARG A 187 9.19 -4.70 -11.85
CA ARG A 187 9.98 -5.80 -12.39
C ARG A 187 11.12 -6.18 -11.43
N GLY A 188 11.48 -7.47 -11.43
CA GLY A 188 12.55 -7.98 -10.57
C GLY A 188 13.94 -7.41 -10.88
N ASP A 189 14.21 -7.06 -12.13
CA ASP A 189 15.48 -6.47 -12.58
C ASP A 189 15.52 -4.93 -12.53
N ALA A 190 14.46 -4.28 -12.05
CA ALA A 190 14.41 -2.83 -12.00
C ALA A 190 15.44 -2.25 -11.01
N PRO A 191 16.26 -1.27 -11.43
CA PRO A 191 17.24 -0.64 -10.52
C PRO A 191 16.63 0.06 -9.32
N LEU A 192 15.33 0.36 -9.38
CA LEU A 192 14.61 1.07 -8.31
C LEU A 192 14.63 0.28 -6.99
N TRP A 193 14.73 -1.06 -7.02
CA TRP A 193 14.85 -1.85 -5.79
C TRP A 193 16.05 -1.43 -4.94
N ASP A 194 17.24 -1.35 -5.57
CA ASP A 194 18.48 -0.99 -4.88
C ASP A 194 18.44 0.46 -4.39
N LEU A 195 17.88 1.36 -5.18
CA LEU A 195 17.69 2.76 -4.79
C LEU A 195 16.74 2.88 -3.60
N TRP A 196 15.66 2.09 -3.59
CA TRP A 196 14.70 2.13 -2.49
C TRP A 196 15.27 1.53 -1.19
N GLN A 197 16.06 0.45 -1.28
CA GLN A 197 16.77 -0.09 -0.12
C GLN A 197 17.69 0.95 0.54
N GLN A 198 18.39 1.74 -0.25
CA GLN A 198 19.24 2.82 0.26
C GLN A 198 18.41 3.94 0.89
N THR A 199 17.39 4.41 0.18
CA THR A 199 16.60 5.56 0.63
C THR A 199 15.65 5.24 1.79
N VAL A 200 15.18 3.99 1.94
CA VAL A 200 14.42 3.59 3.14
C VAL A 200 15.28 3.66 4.40
N LEU A 201 16.55 3.25 4.31
CA LEU A 201 17.50 3.37 5.43
C LEU A 201 17.73 4.84 5.79
N GLU A 202 17.96 5.71 4.78
CA GLU A 202 18.08 7.16 4.98
C GLU A 202 16.82 7.73 5.65
N ALA A 203 15.63 7.33 5.19
CA ALA A 203 14.36 7.80 5.73
C ALA A 203 14.17 7.38 7.20
N VAL A 204 14.45 6.13 7.55
CA VAL A 204 14.38 5.66 8.95
C VAL A 204 15.28 6.48 9.87
N GLN A 205 16.51 6.79 9.43
CA GLN A 205 17.48 7.56 10.19
C GLN A 205 17.11 9.05 10.29
N ALA A 206 16.47 9.59 9.26
CA ALA A 206 16.13 11.00 9.18
C ALA A 206 14.80 11.36 9.85
N LEU A 207 13.84 10.44 9.89
CA LEU A 207 12.52 10.70 10.44
C LEU A 207 12.54 10.80 11.96
N PRO A 208 11.73 11.68 12.57
CA PRO A 208 11.60 11.77 14.03
C PRO A 208 11.11 10.44 14.63
N LYS A 209 11.53 10.16 15.86
CA LYS A 209 11.02 9.03 16.65
C LYS A 209 9.49 9.04 16.68
N GLY A 210 8.87 7.88 16.44
CA GLY A 210 7.42 7.72 16.33
C GLY A 210 6.83 8.08 14.97
N ARG A 211 7.65 8.47 13.98
CA ARG A 211 7.23 8.71 12.59
C ARG A 211 7.90 7.80 11.57
N GLN A 212 8.74 6.87 12.02
CA GLN A 212 9.46 5.95 11.13
C GLN A 212 8.55 4.96 10.39
N TYR A 213 7.29 4.83 10.80
CA TYR A 213 6.29 4.06 10.05
C TYR A 213 6.03 4.60 8.63
N ALA A 214 6.42 5.85 8.37
CA ALA A 214 6.32 6.46 7.05
C ALA A 214 7.59 6.29 6.20
N ALA A 215 8.60 5.58 6.73
CA ALA A 215 9.91 5.54 6.08
C ALA A 215 9.91 4.76 4.75
N ASP A 216 9.08 3.73 4.62
CA ASP A 216 8.91 3.00 3.37
C ASP A 216 8.42 3.91 2.25
N GLN A 217 7.39 4.69 2.50
CA GLN A 217 6.78 5.60 1.53
C GLN A 217 7.63 6.85 1.26
N ILE A 218 8.27 7.42 2.28
CA ILE A 218 9.24 8.52 2.12
C ILE A 218 10.46 8.03 1.34
N GLY A 219 11.00 6.86 1.68
CA GLY A 219 12.12 6.24 0.97
C GLY A 219 11.79 5.98 -0.49
N LEU A 220 10.61 5.43 -0.78
CA LEU A 220 10.15 5.21 -2.14
C LEU A 220 10.08 6.52 -2.94
N GLY A 221 9.47 7.57 -2.36
CA GLY A 221 9.43 8.89 -3.00
C GLY A 221 10.81 9.44 -3.30
N LEU A 222 11.76 9.32 -2.37
CA LEU A 222 13.14 9.73 -2.60
C LEU A 222 13.82 8.89 -3.70
N ALA A 223 13.64 7.57 -3.69
CA ALA A 223 14.21 6.69 -4.71
C ALA A 223 13.72 7.05 -6.10
N VAL A 224 12.43 7.30 -6.27
CA VAL A 224 11.81 7.64 -7.55
C VAL A 224 12.24 9.04 -8.00
N TYR A 225 12.02 10.05 -7.18
CA TYR A 225 12.11 11.44 -7.62
C TYR A 225 13.53 11.99 -7.70
N ARG A 226 14.46 11.55 -6.82
CA ARG A 226 15.87 11.93 -6.93
C ARG A 226 16.53 11.41 -8.19
N ASN A 227 16.09 10.25 -8.67
CA ASN A 227 16.75 9.54 -9.76
C ASN A 227 15.96 9.59 -11.08
N GLY A 228 14.77 10.20 -11.09
CA GLY A 228 13.92 10.19 -12.27
C GLY A 228 13.52 8.76 -12.69
N ALA A 229 13.28 7.88 -11.72
CA ALA A 229 12.94 6.49 -12.03
C ALA A 229 11.62 6.41 -12.82
N PRO A 230 11.51 5.47 -13.79
CA PRO A 230 10.28 5.31 -14.56
C PRO A 230 9.08 5.05 -13.66
N LEU A 231 7.98 5.77 -13.90
CA LEU A 231 6.79 5.77 -13.06
C LEU A 231 5.53 5.68 -13.92
N SER A 232 4.68 4.72 -13.62
CA SER A 232 3.35 4.53 -14.19
C SER A 232 2.29 4.77 -13.12
N LEU A 233 1.65 5.94 -13.14
CA LEU A 233 0.56 6.24 -12.21
C LEU A 233 -0.73 5.56 -12.66
N LEU A 234 -1.23 4.67 -11.83
CA LEU A 234 -2.46 3.92 -12.05
C LEU A 234 -3.70 4.70 -11.57
N PRO A 235 -4.90 4.35 -12.08
CA PRO A 235 -6.16 4.86 -11.56
C PRO A 235 -6.33 4.56 -10.06
N GLU A 236 -6.96 5.46 -9.35
CA GLU A 236 -7.23 5.35 -7.90
C GLU A 236 -8.01 4.09 -7.54
N THR A 237 -8.84 3.59 -8.46
CA THR A 237 -9.56 2.33 -8.30
C THR A 237 -8.65 1.12 -8.10
N CYS A 238 -7.35 1.23 -8.42
CA CYS A 238 -6.35 0.20 -8.15
C CYS A 238 -5.82 0.21 -6.71
N ASN A 239 -6.17 1.23 -5.91
CA ASN A 239 -5.81 1.32 -4.48
C ASN A 239 -6.75 2.28 -3.77
N TRP A 240 -8.01 1.85 -3.58
CA TRP A 240 -9.09 2.70 -3.08
C TRP A 240 -9.15 2.73 -1.57
N MET A 241 -9.10 3.93 -0.99
CA MET A 241 -9.04 4.14 0.46
C MET A 241 -10.09 5.16 0.95
N SER A 242 -10.40 5.12 2.22
CA SER A 242 -11.03 6.18 3.05
C SER A 242 -12.52 6.44 2.86
N VAL A 243 -13.06 6.46 1.65
CA VAL A 243 -14.46 6.76 1.38
C VAL A 243 -15.12 5.61 0.64
N TRP A 244 -16.28 5.20 1.10
CA TRP A 244 -16.90 3.98 0.65
C TRP A 244 -18.29 4.26 0.06
N ARG A 245 -18.55 3.69 -1.11
CA ARG A 245 -19.86 3.63 -1.75
C ARG A 245 -20.10 2.22 -2.25
N TYR A 246 -21.25 1.66 -1.93
CA TYR A 246 -21.64 0.31 -2.32
C TYR A 246 -22.83 0.34 -3.26
N ASP A 247 -22.71 -0.35 -4.38
CA ASP A 247 -23.80 -0.60 -5.30
C ASP A 247 -24.44 -1.94 -4.95
N GLN A 248 -25.62 -1.88 -4.36
CA GLN A 248 -26.36 -3.06 -3.90
C GLN A 248 -26.83 -3.94 -5.06
N THR A 249 -27.06 -3.33 -6.23
CA THR A 249 -27.52 -4.04 -7.44
C THR A 249 -26.38 -4.83 -8.07
N ALA A 250 -25.22 -4.21 -8.17
CA ALA A 250 -24.01 -4.83 -8.70
C ALA A 250 -23.28 -5.71 -7.67
N GLY A 251 -23.52 -5.50 -6.37
CA GLY A 251 -22.82 -6.18 -5.29
C GLY A 251 -21.36 -5.71 -5.13
N LEU A 252 -21.05 -4.47 -5.53
CA LEU A 252 -19.67 -3.97 -5.65
C LEU A 252 -19.47 -2.62 -4.94
N PHE A 253 -18.27 -2.42 -4.41
CA PHE A 253 -17.80 -1.09 -4.05
C PHE A 253 -17.42 -0.32 -5.32
N THR A 254 -17.82 0.95 -5.38
CA THR A 254 -17.62 1.82 -6.52
C THR A 254 -17.01 3.13 -6.09
N GLU A 255 -16.48 3.89 -7.04
CA GLU A 255 -16.13 5.29 -6.81
C GLU A 255 -17.33 6.06 -6.22
N THR A 256 -17.02 7.04 -5.38
CA THR A 256 -18.05 7.88 -4.73
C THR A 256 -18.58 9.00 -5.62
N GLN A 257 -17.94 9.23 -6.77
CA GLN A 257 -18.29 10.26 -7.74
C GLN A 257 -18.38 9.67 -9.16
N PRO A 258 -19.08 10.35 -10.09
CA PRO A 258 -19.13 9.92 -11.48
C PRO A 258 -17.73 9.73 -12.08
N PRO A 259 -17.51 8.67 -12.88
CA PRO A 259 -18.53 7.76 -13.45
C PRO A 259 -18.99 6.60 -12.56
N PHE A 260 -18.66 6.58 -11.26
CA PHE A 260 -18.99 5.50 -10.31
C PHE A 260 -18.42 4.13 -10.74
N GLY A 261 -17.22 4.14 -11.29
CA GLY A 261 -16.52 2.94 -11.72
C GLY A 261 -16.32 1.93 -10.58
N ALA A 262 -16.28 0.65 -10.92
CA ALA A 262 -16.00 -0.39 -9.94
C ALA A 262 -14.58 -0.22 -9.35
N VAL A 263 -14.45 -0.37 -8.04
CA VAL A 263 -13.16 -0.42 -7.37
C VAL A 263 -12.46 -1.74 -7.66
N GLY A 264 -11.18 -1.70 -7.98
CA GLY A 264 -10.37 -2.89 -8.23
C GLY A 264 -9.79 -3.50 -6.97
N ILE A 265 -9.09 -2.66 -6.17
CA ILE A 265 -8.51 -3.04 -4.88
C ILE A 265 -9.05 -2.09 -3.81
N LEU A 266 -9.65 -2.66 -2.77
CA LEU A 266 -9.99 -1.93 -1.55
C LEU A 266 -8.81 -1.99 -0.59
N HIS A 267 -8.43 -0.85 -0.05
CA HIS A 267 -7.36 -0.73 0.94
C HIS A 267 -7.95 -0.12 2.22
N LEU A 268 -8.03 -0.91 3.26
CA LEU A 268 -8.68 -0.57 4.53
C LEU A 268 -7.76 0.25 5.46
N ALA A 269 -6.90 1.09 4.87
CA ALA A 269 -5.96 1.92 5.61
C ALA A 269 -6.65 2.72 6.71
N GLY A 270 -6.19 2.54 7.96
CA GLY A 270 -6.76 3.19 9.14
C GLY A 270 -8.07 2.56 9.64
N VAL A 271 -8.53 1.46 9.05
CA VAL A 271 -9.61 0.64 9.59
C VAL A 271 -9.02 -0.37 10.57
N ASP A 272 -9.53 -0.42 11.79
CA ASP A 272 -9.12 -1.46 12.75
C ASP A 272 -9.60 -2.81 12.23
N PRO A 273 -8.71 -3.79 11.99
CA PRO A 273 -9.10 -5.11 11.49
C PRO A 273 -10.05 -5.88 12.43
N ALA A 274 -10.02 -5.59 13.73
CA ALA A 274 -10.94 -6.17 14.70
C ALA A 274 -12.34 -5.52 14.66
N HIS A 275 -12.47 -4.32 14.06
CA HIS A 275 -13.71 -3.56 13.98
C HIS A 275 -13.90 -3.00 12.56
N PRO A 276 -14.17 -3.87 11.56
CA PRO A 276 -14.19 -3.47 10.15
C PRO A 276 -15.50 -2.82 9.70
N LEU A 277 -16.49 -2.68 10.57
CA LEU A 277 -17.78 -2.05 10.26
C LEU A 277 -17.60 -0.55 10.03
N ARG A 278 -18.12 -0.04 8.92
CA ARG A 278 -18.10 1.37 8.57
C ARG A 278 -19.41 1.80 7.94
N GLU A 279 -19.75 3.06 8.13
CA GLU A 279 -20.81 3.71 7.37
C GLU A 279 -20.39 3.84 5.91
N VAL A 280 -21.21 3.34 5.01
CA VAL A 280 -20.97 3.27 3.57
C VAL A 280 -22.15 3.91 2.85
N ALA A 281 -21.87 4.85 1.93
CA ALA A 281 -22.90 5.42 1.08
C ALA A 281 -23.48 4.33 0.14
N LEU A 282 -24.78 4.35 -0.08
CA LEU A 282 -25.44 3.39 -0.96
C LEU A 282 -25.73 4.01 -2.33
N ALA A 283 -25.61 3.24 -3.40
CA ALA A 283 -25.94 3.69 -4.75
C ALA A 283 -27.42 4.08 -4.91
N SER A 284 -28.29 3.42 -4.16
CA SER A 284 -29.73 3.75 -4.09
C SER A 284 -30.06 5.00 -3.28
N GLY A 285 -29.05 5.63 -2.67
CA GLY A 285 -29.19 6.76 -1.74
C GLY A 285 -29.18 6.33 -0.28
N GLY A 286 -28.80 7.28 0.60
CA GLY A 286 -28.60 7.01 2.02
C GLY A 286 -27.28 6.32 2.33
N ALA A 287 -27.19 5.74 3.53
CA ALA A 287 -26.00 5.01 4.00
C ALA A 287 -26.41 3.76 4.81
N ALA A 288 -25.51 2.80 4.92
CA ALA A 288 -25.65 1.62 5.77
C ALA A 288 -24.31 1.29 6.43
N GLU A 289 -24.35 0.63 7.58
CA GLU A 289 -23.16 0.06 8.19
C GLU A 289 -22.85 -1.28 7.52
N LEU A 290 -21.66 -1.39 6.93
CA LEU A 290 -21.20 -2.60 6.24
C LEU A 290 -19.85 -3.05 6.79
N ASP A 291 -19.66 -4.35 6.86
CA ASP A 291 -18.34 -4.95 7.07
C ASP A 291 -17.53 -4.79 5.78
N LEU A 292 -16.40 -4.10 5.88
CA LEU A 292 -15.53 -3.80 4.75
C LEU A 292 -14.61 -4.96 4.38
N ARG A 293 -14.51 -6.02 5.18
CA ARG A 293 -13.69 -7.19 4.85
C ARG A 293 -14.25 -7.95 3.64
N TYR A 294 -13.40 -8.76 3.06
CA TYR A 294 -13.80 -9.64 1.96
C TYR A 294 -14.75 -10.73 2.45
N GLN A 295 -15.97 -10.70 1.98
CA GLN A 295 -17.05 -11.61 2.39
C GLN A 295 -17.27 -12.78 1.40
N GLY A 296 -16.32 -13.03 0.50
CA GLY A 296 -16.57 -13.98 -0.58
C GLY A 296 -17.70 -13.55 -1.51
N ARG A 297 -17.95 -12.26 -1.60
CA ARG A 297 -19.02 -11.68 -2.41
C ARG A 297 -18.71 -11.95 -3.88
N ARG A 298 -19.64 -12.65 -4.52
CA ARG A 298 -19.61 -12.98 -5.93
C ARG A 298 -20.32 -11.92 -6.76
#